data_8833af1a97ae0408c44a36899759d790
#
_entry.id   8833af1a97ae0408c44a36899759d790
#
_cell.length_a   1.000
_cell.length_b   1.000
_cell.length_c   1.000
_cell.angle_alpha   90.00
_cell.angle_beta   90.00
_cell.angle_gamma   90.00
#
_symmetry.space_group_name_H-M   'P 1'
#
loop_
_entity.id
_entity.type
_entity.pdbx_description
1 polymer ?
#
loop_
_entity_poly.entity_id
_entity_poly.type
_entity_poly.pdbx_seq_one_letter_code
_entity_poly.pdbx_strand_id
1 'polypeptide(L)'
;MELFIQQTGITPGGVVTNENGGSSTFNGWLQASVMGIPLLDAPCNGRAHPTGVMGSLNLHRNRDYVTTMTCVGGRKELGRHVECTFTGSITHCSKLVRGAAVEAGGLVAVVRNPVSARYLKEQSAQGGVSQAIEIGHIYAEGLDRSPDYAVHAVAEALGGEVLTRGIVEAYHLQSQGGFDVGTVKINGYEMSFWNEYMTVDAPDGQRIGTFPDLIMTFDARNGRPMPTSDLNPGQDIYLIHTSYRNLRLAAPMFDKELLAEVEDIIHRPITAYLNF
;
A
#
# COMPACT_ATOMS: atom_id res chain seq x y z
N MET A 1 3.02 20.53 2.67
CA MET A 1 2.20 21.12 3.77
C MET A 1 1.99 22.60 3.56
N GLU A 2 3.04 23.41 3.43
CA GLU A 2 2.91 24.88 3.24
C GLU A 2 1.98 25.24 2.07
N LEU A 3 2.20 24.62 0.89
CA LEU A 3 1.33 24.80 -0.26
C LEU A 3 -0.15 24.46 0.07
N PHE A 4 -0.38 23.38 0.80
CA PHE A 4 -1.74 22.97 1.19
C PHE A 4 -2.40 24.03 2.10
N ILE A 5 -1.68 24.50 3.12
CA ILE A 5 -2.17 25.54 4.03
C ILE A 5 -2.47 26.84 3.26
N GLN A 6 -1.57 27.22 2.36
CA GLN A 6 -1.73 28.42 1.52
C GLN A 6 -2.97 28.32 0.62
N GLN A 7 -3.22 27.16 0.02
CA GLN A 7 -4.32 26.96 -0.92
C GLN A 7 -5.69 26.75 -0.24
N THR A 8 -5.72 26.22 0.97
CA THR A 8 -6.96 25.83 1.65
C THR A 8 -7.29 26.70 2.88
N GLY A 9 -6.30 27.38 3.42
CA GLY A 9 -6.42 28.06 4.73
C GLY A 9 -6.49 27.10 5.92
N ILE A 10 -6.37 25.78 5.70
CA ILE A 10 -6.48 24.76 6.75
C ILE A 10 -5.10 24.49 7.34
N THR A 11 -4.93 24.76 8.64
CA THR A 11 -3.75 24.34 9.40
C THR A 11 -4.05 23.00 10.07
N PRO A 12 -3.35 21.91 9.72
CA PRO A 12 -3.60 20.60 10.32
C PRO A 12 -3.20 20.56 11.79
N GLY A 13 -4.02 19.96 12.64
CA GLY A 13 -3.70 19.67 14.04
C GLY A 13 -2.95 18.32 14.23
N GLY A 14 -2.76 17.57 13.17
CA GLY A 14 -2.03 16.30 13.15
C GLY A 14 -1.90 15.75 11.74
N VAL A 15 -1.08 14.72 11.59
CA VAL A 15 -0.82 14.05 10.32
C VAL A 15 -1.09 12.55 10.47
N VAL A 16 -1.60 11.93 9.42
CA VAL A 16 -1.70 10.47 9.29
C VAL A 16 -0.96 10.03 8.04
N THR A 17 -0.35 8.85 8.10
CA THR A 17 0.19 8.21 6.91
C THR A 17 -0.94 7.70 6.01
N ASN A 18 -0.70 7.68 4.70
CA ASN A 18 -1.71 7.18 3.76
C ASN A 18 -1.88 5.66 3.86
N GLU A 19 -0.78 4.94 4.05
CA GLU A 19 -0.76 3.48 4.03
C GLU A 19 0.40 2.93 4.85
N ASN A 20 0.35 1.66 5.19
CA ASN A 20 1.48 0.90 5.68
C ASN A 20 2.01 0.01 4.54
N GLY A 21 3.18 0.36 4.00
CA GLY A 21 3.77 -0.38 2.90
C GLY A 21 5.18 0.15 2.62
N GLY A 22 6.21 -0.53 3.07
CA GLY A 22 7.59 -0.12 2.89
C GLY A 22 7.83 1.33 3.34
N SER A 23 8.43 2.14 2.47
CA SER A 23 8.76 3.55 2.76
C SER A 23 7.52 4.44 2.96
N SER A 24 6.35 4.06 2.44
CA SER A 24 5.13 4.85 2.59
C SER A 24 4.61 4.92 4.03
N THR A 25 4.99 3.97 4.89
CA THR A 25 4.72 4.03 6.33
C THR A 25 5.28 5.28 6.99
N PHE A 26 6.38 5.82 6.47
CA PHE A 26 7.01 7.05 6.97
C PHE A 26 6.44 8.35 6.36
N ASN A 27 5.44 8.26 5.50
CA ASN A 27 4.78 9.42 4.94
C ASN A 27 4.15 10.27 6.05
N GLY A 28 4.49 11.56 6.05
CA GLY A 28 4.02 12.51 7.05
C GLY A 28 4.87 12.63 8.31
N TRP A 29 5.79 11.71 8.60
CA TRP A 29 6.63 11.75 9.82
C TRP A 29 7.54 12.99 9.86
N LEU A 30 8.21 13.29 8.77
CA LEU A 30 9.06 14.47 8.65
C LEU A 30 8.22 15.76 8.83
N GLN A 31 7.07 15.82 8.16
CA GLN A 31 6.17 16.96 8.22
C GLN A 31 5.62 17.17 9.64
N ALA A 32 5.21 16.09 10.31
CA ALA A 32 4.75 16.16 11.71
C ALA A 32 5.86 16.70 12.63
N SER A 33 7.09 16.18 12.48
CA SER A 33 8.24 16.61 13.27
C SER A 33 8.59 18.08 13.03
N VAL A 34 8.69 18.52 11.77
CA VAL A 34 9.03 19.91 11.42
C VAL A 34 7.97 20.90 11.88
N MET A 35 6.69 20.52 11.82
CA MET A 35 5.58 21.37 12.20
C MET A 35 5.27 21.32 13.72
N GLY A 36 5.89 20.39 14.47
CA GLY A 36 5.60 20.20 15.89
C GLY A 36 4.18 19.71 16.17
N ILE A 37 3.57 18.96 15.24
CA ILE A 37 2.23 18.40 15.37
C ILE A 37 2.29 16.86 15.47
N PRO A 38 1.30 16.19 16.10
CA PRO A 38 1.33 14.75 16.26
C PRO A 38 1.22 14.00 14.91
N LEU A 39 1.95 12.90 14.81
CA LEU A 39 1.65 11.81 13.90
C LEU A 39 0.65 10.87 14.60
N LEU A 40 -0.50 10.66 13.98
CA LEU A 40 -1.55 9.84 14.57
C LEU A 40 -1.43 8.38 14.10
N ASP A 41 -1.53 7.45 15.04
CA ASP A 41 -1.52 6.01 14.75
C ASP A 41 -2.87 5.55 14.17
N ALA A 42 -3.18 6.07 13.00
CA ALA A 42 -4.45 5.91 12.31
C ALA A 42 -4.26 6.00 10.78
N PRO A 43 -3.45 5.12 10.16
CA PRO A 43 -3.26 5.13 8.70
C PRO A 43 -4.57 5.14 7.94
N CYS A 44 -4.59 5.79 6.77
CA CYS A 44 -5.79 5.86 5.95
C CYS A 44 -6.21 4.52 5.35
N ASN A 45 -5.31 3.53 5.34
CA ASN A 45 -5.57 2.22 4.76
C ASN A 45 -5.11 1.04 5.64
N GLY A 46 -3.91 1.08 6.22
CA GLY A 46 -3.36 0.02 7.07
C GLY A 46 -2.49 -1.01 6.34
N ARG A 47 -2.48 -1.00 5.01
CA ARG A 47 -1.58 -1.77 4.13
C ARG A 47 -1.34 -1.00 2.84
N ALA A 48 -0.37 -1.45 2.02
CA ALA A 48 -0.17 -0.90 0.68
C ALA A 48 -1.38 -1.18 -0.22
N HIS A 49 -1.66 -0.25 -1.12
CA HIS A 49 -2.79 -0.31 -2.05
C HIS A 49 -2.47 0.42 -3.36
N PRO A 50 -3.01 -0.04 -4.53
CA PRO A 50 -2.61 0.51 -5.83
C PRO A 50 -3.10 1.93 -6.10
N THR A 51 -4.29 2.31 -5.62
CA THR A 51 -4.91 3.60 -6.00
C THR A 51 -5.04 4.57 -4.84
N GLY A 52 -4.89 5.87 -5.12
CA GLY A 52 -5.10 6.91 -4.12
C GLY A 52 -6.53 6.97 -3.56
N VAL A 53 -7.51 6.41 -4.27
CA VAL A 53 -8.91 6.33 -3.81
C VAL A 53 -9.04 5.35 -2.65
N MET A 54 -8.32 4.24 -2.67
CA MET A 54 -8.31 3.26 -1.57
C MET A 54 -7.76 3.85 -0.26
N GLY A 55 -6.98 4.93 -0.31
CA GLY A 55 -6.53 5.69 0.87
C GLY A 55 -7.40 6.90 1.20
N SER A 56 -8.63 6.97 0.72
CA SER A 56 -9.50 8.15 0.87
C SER A 56 -10.39 8.15 2.11
N LEU A 57 -10.26 7.19 3.03
CA LEU A 57 -11.10 7.09 4.24
C LEU A 57 -12.62 7.09 3.91
N ASN A 58 -13.03 6.42 2.81
CA ASN A 58 -14.40 6.41 2.29
C ASN A 58 -14.98 7.78 1.86
N LEU A 59 -14.19 8.85 1.83
CA LEU A 59 -14.65 10.16 1.37
C LEU A 59 -15.14 10.13 -0.09
N HIS A 60 -14.63 9.20 -0.91
CA HIS A 60 -15.06 9.01 -2.30
C HIS A 60 -16.53 8.58 -2.44
N ARG A 61 -17.14 8.00 -1.39
CA ARG A 61 -18.55 7.64 -1.36
C ARG A 61 -19.48 8.83 -1.16
N ASN A 62 -18.97 9.93 -0.64
CA ASN A 62 -19.71 11.18 -0.55
C ASN A 62 -19.57 11.96 -1.84
N ARG A 63 -20.62 11.94 -2.67
CA ARG A 63 -20.65 12.61 -4.01
C ARG A 63 -20.50 14.12 -3.92
N ASP A 64 -20.85 14.73 -2.78
CA ASP A 64 -20.75 16.17 -2.55
C ASP A 64 -19.39 16.57 -1.99
N TYR A 65 -18.52 15.58 -1.65
CA TYR A 65 -17.20 15.87 -1.13
C TYR A 65 -16.26 16.33 -2.24
N VAL A 66 -15.76 17.54 -2.09
CA VAL A 66 -14.73 18.12 -2.97
C VAL A 66 -13.41 18.12 -2.21
N THR A 67 -12.43 17.40 -2.74
CA THR A 67 -11.07 17.43 -2.18
C THR A 67 -10.24 18.54 -2.80
N THR A 68 -9.27 19.05 -2.03
CA THR A 68 -8.11 19.78 -2.56
C THR A 68 -6.86 18.95 -2.24
N MET A 69 -6.13 18.58 -3.30
CA MET A 69 -4.87 17.83 -3.22
C MET A 69 -3.75 18.72 -3.70
N THR A 70 -2.73 18.88 -2.88
CA THR A 70 -1.50 19.57 -3.29
C THR A 70 -0.38 18.57 -3.40
N CYS A 71 0.43 18.67 -4.44
CA CYS A 71 1.59 17.80 -4.60
C CYS A 71 2.82 18.58 -5.07
N VAL A 72 3.98 18.12 -4.60
CA VAL A 72 5.27 18.69 -4.94
C VAL A 72 6.26 17.53 -5.16
N GLY A 73 7.05 17.59 -6.23
CA GLY A 73 8.07 16.57 -6.50
C GLY A 73 8.95 16.91 -7.69
N GLY A 74 9.78 15.93 -8.05
CA GLY A 74 10.73 16.07 -9.14
C GLY A 74 11.98 16.89 -8.82
N ARG A 75 13.06 16.61 -9.52
CA ARG A 75 14.35 17.30 -9.34
C ARG A 75 14.46 18.48 -10.29
N LYS A 76 14.73 19.67 -9.73
CA LYS A 76 14.89 20.92 -10.50
C LYS A 76 16.05 20.83 -11.50
N GLU A 77 17.13 20.16 -11.11
CA GLU A 77 18.34 20.01 -11.92
C GLU A 77 18.09 19.17 -13.19
N LEU A 78 17.03 18.34 -13.16
CA LEU A 78 16.60 17.54 -14.31
C LEU A 78 15.41 18.15 -15.07
N GLY A 79 14.98 19.37 -14.71
CA GLY A 79 13.82 20.02 -15.29
C GLY A 79 12.49 19.32 -15.00
N ARG A 80 12.42 18.47 -13.97
CA ARG A 80 11.22 17.66 -13.64
C ARG A 80 10.47 18.15 -12.41
N HIS A 81 10.82 19.32 -11.87
CA HIS A 81 10.10 19.86 -10.73
C HIS A 81 8.66 20.21 -11.08
N VAL A 82 7.74 19.67 -10.29
CA VAL A 82 6.31 19.98 -10.37
C VAL A 82 5.78 20.43 -9.02
N GLU A 83 4.90 21.42 -9.04
CA GLU A 83 4.14 21.90 -7.89
C GLU A 83 2.71 22.13 -8.36
N CYS A 84 1.75 21.34 -7.86
CA CYS A 84 0.39 21.32 -8.36
C CYS A 84 -0.63 21.37 -7.24
N THR A 85 -1.79 21.96 -7.57
CA THR A 85 -2.99 21.92 -6.74
C THR A 85 -4.16 21.49 -7.60
N PHE A 86 -4.86 20.45 -7.17
CA PHE A 86 -6.04 19.90 -7.84
C PHE A 86 -7.24 19.96 -6.91
N THR A 87 -8.36 20.49 -7.40
CA THR A 87 -9.61 20.55 -6.65
C THR A 87 -10.73 19.90 -7.44
N GLY A 88 -11.49 18.98 -6.82
CA GLY A 88 -12.56 18.23 -7.47
C GLY A 88 -12.91 16.93 -6.78
N SER A 89 -13.46 15.96 -7.51
CA SER A 89 -13.71 14.63 -6.96
C SER A 89 -12.40 13.90 -6.64
N ILE A 90 -12.41 13.05 -5.61
CA ILE A 90 -11.24 12.28 -5.19
C ILE A 90 -10.68 11.45 -6.35
N THR A 91 -11.56 10.77 -7.11
CA THR A 91 -11.16 9.92 -8.23
C THR A 91 -10.40 10.69 -9.30
N HIS A 92 -10.91 11.86 -9.74
CA HIS A 92 -10.24 12.66 -10.75
C HIS A 92 -8.95 13.30 -10.23
N CYS A 93 -8.97 13.87 -9.01
CA CYS A 93 -7.77 14.45 -8.41
C CYS A 93 -6.68 13.40 -8.19
N SER A 94 -7.02 12.17 -7.78
CA SER A 94 -6.04 11.08 -7.64
C SER A 94 -5.38 10.70 -8.97
N LYS A 95 -6.14 10.69 -10.07
CA LYS A 95 -5.58 10.47 -11.43
C LYS A 95 -4.62 11.58 -11.85
N LEU A 96 -4.98 12.85 -11.56
CA LEU A 96 -4.12 14.00 -11.87
C LEU A 96 -2.83 13.98 -11.04
N VAL A 97 -2.91 13.63 -9.74
CA VAL A 97 -1.73 13.44 -8.88
C VAL A 97 -0.83 12.32 -9.42
N ARG A 98 -1.41 11.21 -9.91
CA ARG A 98 -0.63 10.12 -10.53
C ARG A 98 0.10 10.61 -11.79
N GLY A 99 -0.57 11.40 -12.63
CA GLY A 99 0.05 12.02 -13.80
C GLY A 99 1.20 12.95 -13.40
N ALA A 100 1.00 13.82 -12.40
CA ALA A 100 2.06 14.67 -11.87
C ALA A 100 3.26 13.86 -11.32
N ALA A 101 3.02 12.71 -10.68
CA ALA A 101 4.09 11.83 -10.22
C ALA A 101 4.92 11.25 -11.39
N VAL A 102 4.26 10.84 -12.48
CA VAL A 102 4.94 10.35 -13.69
C VAL A 102 5.84 11.43 -14.27
N GLU A 103 5.36 12.66 -14.45
CA GLU A 103 6.12 13.79 -14.96
C GLU A 103 7.28 14.19 -14.03
N ALA A 104 7.07 14.08 -12.71
CA ALA A 104 8.11 14.32 -11.71
C ALA A 104 9.24 13.26 -11.69
N GLY A 105 9.07 12.15 -12.42
CA GLY A 105 10.02 11.04 -12.46
C GLY A 105 9.70 9.91 -11.47
N GLY A 106 8.43 9.75 -11.14
CA GLY A 106 7.88 8.62 -10.39
C GLY A 106 7.39 8.92 -8.97
N LEU A 107 7.77 10.06 -8.38
CA LEU A 107 7.43 10.38 -7.00
C LEU A 107 7.05 11.84 -6.78
N VAL A 108 5.94 12.07 -6.08
CA VAL A 108 5.55 13.37 -5.51
C VAL A 108 5.09 13.21 -4.07
N ALA A 109 5.39 14.20 -3.22
CA ALA A 109 4.78 14.31 -1.90
C ALA A 109 3.40 14.95 -2.03
N VAL A 110 2.38 14.33 -1.40
CA VAL A 110 0.98 14.76 -1.53
C VAL A 110 0.40 15.05 -0.16
N VAL A 111 -0.35 16.17 -0.05
CA VAL A 111 -1.23 16.48 1.10
C VAL A 111 -2.64 16.57 0.58
N ARG A 112 -3.57 15.85 1.24
CA ARG A 112 -4.95 15.71 0.76
C ARG A 112 -5.92 15.35 1.88
N ASN A 113 -7.21 15.46 1.59
CA ASN A 113 -8.33 14.91 2.36
C ASN A 113 -8.28 15.25 3.86
N PRO A 114 -8.29 16.55 4.24
CA PRO A 114 -8.36 16.93 5.63
C PRO A 114 -9.70 16.46 6.24
N VAL A 115 -9.63 15.81 7.39
CA VAL A 115 -10.80 15.29 8.11
C VAL A 115 -10.72 15.62 9.59
N SER A 116 -11.86 15.58 10.28
CA SER A 116 -11.88 15.70 11.74
C SER A 116 -11.32 14.45 12.41
N ALA A 117 -10.78 14.60 13.63
CA ALA A 117 -10.31 13.46 14.43
C ALA A 117 -11.43 12.42 14.70
N ARG A 118 -12.70 12.86 14.81
CA ARG A 118 -13.85 11.96 14.95
C ARG A 118 -14.01 11.08 13.71
N TYR A 119 -14.01 11.69 12.52
CA TYR A 119 -14.14 10.96 11.26
C TYR A 119 -12.97 9.99 11.07
N LEU A 120 -11.74 10.44 11.35
CA LEU A 120 -10.55 9.60 11.29
C LEU A 120 -10.69 8.37 12.19
N LYS A 121 -11.17 8.55 13.43
CA LYS A 121 -11.41 7.44 14.37
C LYS A 121 -12.35 6.37 13.81
N GLU A 122 -13.34 6.74 13.01
CA GLU A 122 -14.33 5.81 12.47
C GLU A 122 -13.89 5.11 11.17
N GLN A 123 -13.01 5.75 10.39
CA GLN A 123 -12.71 5.31 9.01
C GLN A 123 -11.29 4.80 8.81
N SER A 124 -10.37 5.03 9.76
CA SER A 124 -8.95 4.70 9.63
C SER A 124 -8.58 3.34 10.22
N ALA A 125 -7.37 2.89 9.91
CA ALA A 125 -6.74 1.70 10.46
C ALA A 125 -6.07 2.01 11.82
N GLN A 126 -6.86 2.10 12.89
CA GLN A 126 -6.33 2.44 14.21
C GLN A 126 -5.33 1.40 14.73
N GLY A 127 -4.18 1.86 15.23
CA GLY A 127 -3.09 1.01 15.68
C GLY A 127 -2.23 0.43 14.54
N GLY A 128 -2.45 0.86 13.28
CA GLY A 128 -1.74 0.32 12.14
C GLY A 128 -0.25 0.65 12.12
N VAL A 129 0.16 1.83 12.60
CA VAL A 129 1.58 2.18 12.73
C VAL A 129 2.23 1.38 13.85
N SER A 130 1.57 1.24 15.01
CA SER A 130 2.05 0.40 16.11
C SER A 130 2.21 -1.05 15.68
N GLN A 131 1.25 -1.62 14.95
CA GLN A 131 1.37 -2.97 14.39
C GLN A 131 2.60 -3.09 13.46
N ALA A 132 2.82 -2.12 12.58
CA ALA A 132 3.97 -2.14 11.68
C ALA A 132 5.31 -2.06 12.44
N ILE A 133 5.38 -1.27 13.51
CA ILE A 133 6.56 -1.17 14.39
C ILE A 133 6.81 -2.50 15.10
N GLU A 134 5.79 -3.12 15.67
CA GLU A 134 5.88 -4.42 16.35
C GLU A 134 6.40 -5.51 15.39
N ILE A 135 5.83 -5.62 14.21
CA ILE A 135 6.30 -6.57 13.18
C ILE A 135 7.75 -6.26 12.76
N GLY A 136 8.10 -4.97 12.65
CA GLY A 136 9.46 -4.54 12.35
C GLY A 136 10.48 -4.96 13.41
N HIS A 137 10.13 -4.89 14.70
CA HIS A 137 10.98 -5.38 15.80
C HIS A 137 11.17 -6.90 15.73
N ILE A 138 10.08 -7.67 15.56
CA ILE A 138 10.13 -9.13 15.43
C ILE A 138 11.01 -9.54 14.24
N TYR A 139 10.85 -8.83 13.11
CA TYR A 139 11.67 -9.07 11.93
C TYR A 139 13.16 -8.78 12.18
N ALA A 140 13.50 -7.66 12.80
CA ALA A 140 14.88 -7.28 13.10
C ALA A 140 15.54 -8.28 14.04
N GLU A 141 14.89 -8.63 15.17
CA GLU A 141 15.37 -9.67 16.10
C GLU A 141 15.48 -11.04 15.43
N GLY A 142 14.58 -11.35 14.52
CA GLY A 142 14.62 -12.58 13.73
C GLY A 142 15.84 -12.67 12.82
N LEU A 143 16.24 -11.56 12.18
CA LEU A 143 17.41 -11.49 11.31
C LEU A 143 18.72 -11.74 12.06
N ASP A 144 18.81 -11.38 13.35
CA ASP A 144 19.97 -11.67 14.20
C ASP A 144 20.18 -13.19 14.37
N ARG A 145 19.14 -14.00 14.15
CA ARG A 145 19.22 -15.47 14.19
C ARG A 145 19.47 -16.06 12.80
N SER A 146 18.57 -15.81 11.88
CA SER A 146 18.72 -16.20 10.47
C SER A 146 17.62 -15.57 9.60
N PRO A 147 17.84 -15.44 8.28
CA PRO A 147 16.79 -15.06 7.31
C PRO A 147 15.54 -15.92 7.40
N ASP A 148 15.71 -17.23 7.49
CA ASP A 148 14.61 -18.20 7.62
C ASP A 148 13.78 -17.95 8.87
N TYR A 149 14.45 -17.78 10.01
CA TYR A 149 13.77 -17.49 11.28
C TYR A 149 12.98 -16.18 11.22
N ALA A 150 13.57 -15.13 10.64
CA ALA A 150 12.91 -13.83 10.52
C ALA A 150 11.60 -13.92 9.72
N VAL A 151 11.60 -14.62 8.59
CA VAL A 151 10.41 -14.79 7.74
C VAL A 151 9.31 -15.56 8.46
N HIS A 152 9.66 -16.66 9.12
CA HIS A 152 8.70 -17.46 9.91
C HIS A 152 8.14 -16.69 11.11
N ALA A 153 8.99 -15.95 11.84
CA ALA A 153 8.56 -15.13 12.97
C ALA A 153 7.59 -14.01 12.54
N VAL A 154 7.83 -13.38 11.40
CA VAL A 154 6.89 -12.37 10.83
C VAL A 154 5.56 -13.02 10.42
N ALA A 155 5.58 -14.17 9.75
CA ALA A 155 4.37 -14.88 9.37
C ALA A 155 3.54 -15.27 10.61
N GLU A 156 4.17 -15.83 11.64
CA GLU A 156 3.53 -16.20 12.90
C GLU A 156 2.94 -14.97 13.62
N ALA A 157 3.71 -13.89 13.75
CA ALA A 157 3.26 -12.67 14.42
C ALA A 157 2.07 -12.00 13.73
N LEU A 158 1.96 -12.15 12.40
CA LEU A 158 0.80 -11.73 11.62
C LEU A 158 -0.36 -12.73 11.65
N GLY A 159 -0.23 -13.85 12.38
CA GLY A 159 -1.21 -14.94 12.37
C GLY A 159 -1.40 -15.56 10.97
N GLY A 160 -0.36 -15.52 10.17
CA GLY A 160 -0.31 -16.05 8.81
C GLY A 160 0.60 -17.29 8.72
N GLU A 161 0.98 -17.63 7.51
CA GLU A 161 1.78 -18.81 7.21
C GLU A 161 2.80 -18.57 6.09
N VAL A 162 3.86 -19.34 6.10
CA VAL A 162 4.78 -19.47 4.96
C VAL A 162 4.20 -20.52 4.03
N LEU A 163 3.64 -20.08 2.89
CA LEU A 163 3.04 -20.98 1.89
C LEU A 163 4.08 -21.88 1.22
N THR A 164 5.21 -21.27 0.89
CA THR A 164 6.32 -21.99 0.23
C THR A 164 7.62 -21.21 0.32
N ARG A 165 8.73 -21.94 0.15
CA ARG A 165 10.00 -21.43 -0.32
C ARG A 165 10.31 -22.10 -1.66
N GLY A 166 10.66 -21.31 -2.67
CA GLY A 166 10.97 -21.88 -3.98
C GLY A 166 11.49 -20.85 -4.97
N ILE A 167 11.79 -21.36 -6.16
CA ILE A 167 12.34 -20.54 -7.24
C ILE A 167 11.20 -19.80 -7.96
N VAL A 168 11.46 -18.55 -8.33
CA VAL A 168 10.59 -17.81 -9.27
C VAL A 168 10.68 -18.50 -10.64
N GLU A 169 9.62 -19.20 -11.03
CA GLU A 169 9.52 -19.98 -12.26
C GLU A 169 9.17 -19.11 -13.47
N ALA A 170 8.25 -18.16 -13.25
CA ALA A 170 7.78 -17.23 -14.26
C ALA A 170 7.48 -15.87 -13.65
N TYR A 171 7.72 -14.81 -14.40
CA TYR A 171 7.43 -13.45 -14.03
C TYR A 171 7.04 -12.64 -15.27
N HIS A 172 5.85 -12.05 -15.23
CA HIS A 172 5.32 -11.19 -16.27
C HIS A 172 4.95 -9.85 -15.68
N LEU A 173 5.52 -8.78 -16.20
CA LEU A 173 5.27 -7.41 -15.78
C LEU A 173 4.91 -6.54 -16.98
N GLN A 174 3.85 -5.77 -16.85
CA GLN A 174 3.47 -4.71 -17.76
C GLN A 174 3.28 -3.41 -16.98
N SER A 175 4.05 -2.38 -17.30
CA SER A 175 3.94 -1.05 -16.69
C SER A 175 3.13 -0.13 -17.60
N GLN A 176 2.03 0.42 -17.10
CA GLN A 176 1.19 1.35 -17.83
C GLN A 176 0.57 2.40 -16.90
N GLY A 177 0.64 3.68 -17.29
CA GLY A 177 0.01 4.78 -16.53
C GLY A 177 0.53 4.96 -15.11
N GLY A 178 1.77 4.52 -14.83
CA GLY A 178 2.39 4.56 -13.50
C GLY A 178 1.95 3.41 -12.58
N PHE A 179 1.40 2.35 -13.14
CA PHE A 179 1.06 1.11 -12.45
C PHE A 179 1.79 -0.08 -13.05
N ASP A 180 2.13 -1.04 -12.20
CA ASP A 180 2.71 -2.32 -12.56
C ASP A 180 1.65 -3.42 -12.37
N VAL A 181 1.32 -4.10 -13.46
CA VAL A 181 0.35 -5.20 -13.50
C VAL A 181 1.04 -6.45 -13.98
N GLY A 182 0.75 -7.59 -13.38
CA GLY A 182 1.37 -8.82 -13.84
C GLY A 182 1.05 -10.04 -13.02
N THR A 183 1.83 -11.08 -13.29
CA THR A 183 1.76 -12.37 -12.60
C THR A 183 3.16 -12.88 -12.26
N VAL A 184 3.25 -13.63 -11.17
CA VAL A 184 4.48 -14.34 -10.78
C VAL A 184 4.13 -15.73 -10.32
N LYS A 185 5.01 -16.70 -10.64
CA LYS A 185 4.87 -18.09 -10.23
C LYS A 185 6.08 -18.52 -9.41
N ILE A 186 5.84 -19.06 -8.20
CA ILE A 186 6.86 -19.54 -7.26
C ILE A 186 6.46 -20.93 -6.78
N ASN A 187 7.27 -21.93 -7.10
CA ASN A 187 7.03 -23.33 -6.69
C ASN A 187 5.58 -23.79 -6.92
N GLY A 188 5.04 -23.49 -8.11
CA GLY A 188 3.67 -23.81 -8.51
C GLY A 188 2.58 -22.86 -8.02
N TYR A 189 2.82 -22.05 -6.97
CA TYR A 189 1.88 -20.99 -6.55
C TYR A 189 1.89 -19.86 -7.58
N GLU A 190 0.70 -19.40 -7.97
CA GLU A 190 0.54 -18.30 -8.94
C GLU A 190 -0.09 -17.09 -8.26
N MET A 191 0.60 -15.95 -8.34
CA MET A 191 0.13 -14.66 -7.83
C MET A 191 -0.17 -13.71 -8.97
N SER A 192 -1.24 -12.90 -8.82
CA SER A 192 -1.44 -11.70 -9.62
C SER A 192 -1.14 -10.46 -8.79
N PHE A 193 -0.71 -9.38 -9.46
CA PHE A 193 -0.44 -8.11 -8.80
C PHE A 193 -0.88 -6.91 -9.64
N TRP A 194 -1.23 -5.86 -8.93
CA TRP A 194 -1.40 -4.48 -9.41
C TRP A 194 -0.68 -3.56 -8.43
N ASN A 195 0.58 -3.28 -8.69
CA ASN A 195 1.62 -2.84 -7.77
C ASN A 195 1.82 -3.86 -6.62
N GLU A 196 0.80 -4.05 -5.79
CA GLU A 196 0.73 -5.01 -4.69
C GLU A 196 0.13 -6.34 -5.15
N TYR A 197 0.45 -7.42 -4.44
CA TYR A 197 -0.19 -8.71 -4.68
C TYR A 197 -1.70 -8.65 -4.43
N MET A 198 -2.47 -9.14 -5.39
CA MET A 198 -3.94 -9.15 -5.37
C MET A 198 -4.51 -10.54 -5.11
N THR A 199 -3.88 -11.57 -5.64
CA THR A 199 -4.32 -12.95 -5.46
C THR A 199 -3.14 -13.89 -5.27
N VAL A 200 -3.37 -15.02 -4.58
CA VAL A 200 -2.49 -16.18 -4.62
C VAL A 200 -3.33 -17.44 -4.77
N ASP A 201 -2.99 -18.23 -5.77
CA ASP A 201 -3.59 -19.53 -6.06
C ASP A 201 -2.55 -20.63 -5.81
N ALA A 202 -2.96 -21.75 -5.18
CA ALA A 202 -2.13 -22.93 -4.94
C ALA A 202 -1.82 -23.69 -6.25
N PRO A 203 -0.87 -24.64 -6.23
CA PRO A 203 -0.52 -25.43 -7.43
C PRO A 203 -1.67 -26.23 -8.05
N ASP A 204 -2.70 -26.57 -7.26
CA ASP A 204 -3.93 -27.24 -7.72
C ASP A 204 -5.01 -26.26 -8.23
N GLY A 205 -4.72 -24.95 -8.23
CA GLY A 205 -5.62 -23.89 -8.66
C GLY A 205 -6.58 -23.39 -7.59
N GLN A 206 -6.49 -23.89 -6.33
CA GLN A 206 -7.30 -23.37 -5.24
C GLN A 206 -6.84 -21.96 -4.86
N ARG A 207 -7.79 -21.01 -4.71
CA ARG A 207 -7.54 -19.69 -4.17
C ARG A 207 -7.19 -19.77 -2.69
N ILE A 208 -5.99 -19.32 -2.33
CA ILE A 208 -5.49 -19.25 -0.95
C ILE A 208 -5.71 -17.86 -0.36
N GLY A 209 -5.35 -16.82 -1.09
CA GLY A 209 -5.48 -15.44 -0.60
C GLY A 209 -5.99 -14.50 -1.67
N THR A 210 -6.74 -13.49 -1.22
CA THR A 210 -7.34 -12.47 -2.08
C THR A 210 -7.26 -11.12 -1.38
N PHE A 211 -6.79 -10.07 -2.08
CA PHE A 211 -6.77 -8.72 -1.54
C PHE A 211 -8.13 -8.38 -0.86
N PRO A 212 -8.17 -7.88 0.39
CA PRO A 212 -7.09 -7.22 1.10
C PRO A 212 -6.24 -8.12 2.02
N ASP A 213 -6.23 -9.44 1.87
CA ASP A 213 -5.23 -10.28 2.52
C ASP A 213 -3.81 -9.78 2.21
N LEU A 214 -2.87 -9.97 3.13
CA LEU A 214 -1.47 -9.65 2.90
C LEU A 214 -0.75 -10.85 2.30
N ILE A 215 -0.23 -10.67 1.11
CA ILE A 215 0.64 -11.61 0.41
C ILE A 215 1.99 -10.91 0.29
N MET A 216 3.07 -11.55 0.73
CA MET A 216 4.42 -10.96 0.71
C MET A 216 5.46 -11.97 0.25
N THR A 217 6.52 -11.44 -0.34
CA THR A 217 7.70 -12.20 -0.76
C THR A 217 8.95 -11.71 -0.06
N PHE A 218 9.89 -12.66 0.23
CA PHE A 218 11.17 -12.34 0.86
C PHE A 218 12.29 -13.11 0.12
N ASP A 219 13.44 -12.47 -0.08
CA ASP A 219 14.65 -13.13 -0.59
C ASP A 219 15.12 -14.18 0.42
N ALA A 220 15.18 -15.44 0.01
CA ALA A 220 15.53 -16.55 0.89
C ALA A 220 16.99 -16.53 1.37
N ARG A 221 17.87 -15.79 0.70
CA ARG A 221 19.29 -15.69 1.06
C ARG A 221 19.54 -14.76 2.25
N ASN A 222 18.75 -13.68 2.35
CA ASN A 222 19.00 -12.60 3.32
C ASN A 222 17.75 -12.19 4.11
N GLY A 223 16.59 -12.79 3.85
CA GLY A 223 15.33 -12.48 4.53
C GLY A 223 14.71 -11.13 4.16
N ARG A 224 15.28 -10.40 3.17
CA ARG A 224 14.80 -9.08 2.81
C ARG A 224 13.43 -9.14 2.14
N PRO A 225 12.46 -8.30 2.55
CA PRO A 225 11.20 -8.14 1.81
C PRO A 225 11.48 -7.75 0.36
N MET A 226 10.80 -8.41 -0.57
CA MET A 226 10.94 -8.21 -2.00
C MET A 226 9.66 -7.63 -2.58
N PRO A 227 9.66 -6.40 -3.11
CA PRO A 227 8.53 -5.87 -3.86
C PRO A 227 8.37 -6.61 -5.20
N THR A 228 7.19 -6.55 -5.77
CA THR A 228 6.88 -7.18 -7.07
C THR A 228 7.85 -6.74 -8.18
N SER A 229 8.28 -5.46 -8.18
CA SER A 229 9.21 -4.89 -9.17
C SER A 229 10.63 -5.47 -9.14
N ASP A 230 11.05 -6.05 -8.01
CA ASP A 230 12.42 -6.55 -7.82
C ASP A 230 12.54 -8.05 -8.09
N LEU A 231 11.43 -8.72 -8.40
CA LEU A 231 11.43 -10.15 -8.69
C LEU A 231 11.97 -10.47 -10.09
N ASN A 232 12.73 -11.56 -10.15
CA ASN A 232 13.27 -12.07 -11.41
C ASN A 232 13.23 -13.60 -11.41
N PRO A 233 13.02 -14.25 -12.57
CA PRO A 233 13.13 -15.69 -12.68
C PRO A 233 14.46 -16.23 -12.16
N GLY A 234 14.41 -17.35 -11.46
CA GLY A 234 15.59 -18.01 -10.86
C GLY A 234 15.93 -17.57 -9.43
N GLN A 235 15.28 -16.55 -8.88
CA GLN A 235 15.45 -16.16 -7.47
C GLN A 235 14.80 -17.16 -6.52
N ASP A 236 15.46 -17.46 -5.39
CA ASP A 236 14.93 -18.27 -4.29
C ASP A 236 14.18 -17.36 -3.30
N ILE A 237 12.88 -17.56 -3.17
CA ILE A 237 11.95 -16.64 -2.51
C ILE A 237 11.07 -17.40 -1.53
N TYR A 238 10.84 -16.81 -0.35
CA TYR A 238 9.72 -17.16 0.52
C TYR A 238 8.45 -16.43 0.08
N LEU A 239 7.33 -17.14 0.07
CA LEU A 239 6.00 -16.60 -0.10
C LEU A 239 5.22 -16.78 1.19
N ILE A 240 4.71 -15.69 1.76
CA ILE A 240 3.85 -15.72 2.95
C ILE A 240 2.47 -15.16 2.64
N HIS A 241 1.49 -15.63 3.40
CA HIS A 241 0.10 -15.16 3.35
C HIS A 241 -0.43 -14.95 4.76
N THR A 242 -1.21 -13.89 4.95
CA THR A 242 -2.04 -13.71 6.14
C THR A 242 -3.38 -13.09 5.79
N SER A 243 -4.42 -13.53 6.51
CA SER A 243 -5.78 -13.04 6.31
C SER A 243 -5.89 -11.55 6.71
N TYR A 244 -6.68 -10.80 5.97
CA TYR A 244 -7.05 -9.42 6.30
C TYR A 244 -7.60 -9.25 7.73
N ARG A 245 -8.17 -10.31 8.32
CA ARG A 245 -8.70 -10.29 9.69
C ARG A 245 -7.65 -10.07 10.76
N ASN A 246 -6.40 -10.37 10.45
CA ASN A 246 -5.25 -10.19 11.35
C ASN A 246 -4.58 -8.81 11.18
N LEU A 247 -5.03 -8.01 10.22
CA LEU A 247 -4.47 -6.71 9.89
C LEU A 247 -5.33 -5.57 10.46
N ARG A 248 -4.67 -4.46 10.79
CA ARG A 248 -5.35 -3.19 11.10
C ARG A 248 -5.69 -2.50 9.77
N LEU A 249 -6.92 -2.66 9.30
CA LEU A 249 -7.39 -2.13 8.02
C LEU A 249 -8.44 -1.03 8.20
N ALA A 250 -8.39 -0.05 7.32
CA ALA A 250 -9.36 1.05 7.26
C ALA A 250 -10.58 0.67 6.42
N ALA A 251 -11.65 1.43 6.60
CA ALA A 251 -12.93 1.18 5.95
C ALA A 251 -12.89 1.03 4.41
N PRO A 252 -12.05 1.76 3.63
CA PRO A 252 -11.98 1.55 2.18
C PRO A 252 -11.50 0.16 1.75
N MET A 253 -10.81 -0.59 2.63
CA MET A 253 -10.37 -1.95 2.32
C MET A 253 -11.52 -2.96 2.26
N PHE A 254 -12.70 -2.58 2.73
CA PHE A 254 -13.93 -3.36 2.70
C PHE A 254 -14.94 -2.84 1.66
N ASP A 255 -14.50 -1.93 0.77
CA ASP A 255 -15.32 -1.37 -0.29
C ASP A 255 -15.32 -2.25 -1.54
N LYS A 256 -16.39 -3.03 -1.73
CA LYS A 256 -16.51 -3.97 -2.85
C LYS A 256 -16.46 -3.30 -4.23
N GLU A 257 -16.89 -2.04 -4.36
CA GLU A 257 -16.83 -1.31 -5.63
C GLU A 257 -15.37 -1.02 -6.01
N LEU A 258 -14.54 -0.60 -5.04
CA LEU A 258 -13.10 -0.41 -5.27
C LEU A 258 -12.38 -1.72 -5.57
N LEU A 259 -12.84 -2.82 -4.97
CA LEU A 259 -12.24 -4.15 -5.19
C LEU A 259 -12.69 -4.76 -6.52
N ALA A 260 -13.89 -4.43 -7.00
CA ALA A 260 -14.33 -4.82 -8.34
C ALA A 260 -13.48 -4.16 -9.45
N GLU A 261 -13.02 -2.91 -9.25
CA GLU A 261 -12.10 -2.24 -10.19
C GLU A 261 -10.79 -3.03 -10.37
N VAL A 262 -10.35 -3.72 -9.31
CA VAL A 262 -9.15 -4.58 -9.36
C VAL A 262 -9.35 -5.75 -10.32
N GLU A 263 -10.54 -6.38 -10.33
CA GLU A 263 -10.85 -7.54 -11.20
C GLU A 263 -10.67 -7.20 -12.68
N ASP A 264 -11.12 -6.00 -13.09
CA ASP A 264 -11.01 -5.53 -14.47
C ASP A 264 -9.55 -5.34 -14.91
N ILE A 265 -8.68 -4.98 -13.96
CA ILE A 265 -7.25 -4.71 -14.21
C ILE A 265 -6.43 -5.99 -14.26
N ILE A 266 -6.63 -6.88 -13.30
CA ILE A 266 -5.82 -8.12 -13.20
C ILE A 266 -6.45 -9.30 -13.95
N HIS A 267 -7.67 -9.14 -14.46
CA HIS A 267 -8.47 -10.19 -15.14
C HIS A 267 -8.65 -11.46 -14.29
N ARG A 268 -8.83 -11.26 -12.98
CA ARG A 268 -9.03 -12.34 -12.01
C ARG A 268 -10.14 -11.96 -11.02
N PRO A 269 -10.99 -12.91 -10.58
CA PRO A 269 -12.03 -12.62 -9.62
C PRO A 269 -11.45 -12.30 -8.23
N ILE A 270 -11.96 -11.24 -7.62
CA ILE A 270 -11.68 -10.76 -6.27
C ILE A 270 -12.94 -10.82 -5.42
N THR A 271 -14.02 -10.16 -5.86
CA THR A 271 -15.25 -9.95 -5.07
C THR A 271 -15.95 -11.25 -4.73
N ALA A 272 -15.84 -12.28 -5.58
CA ALA A 272 -16.39 -13.61 -5.32
C ALA A 272 -15.75 -14.35 -4.14
N TYR A 273 -14.57 -13.92 -3.71
CA TYR A 273 -13.82 -14.51 -2.59
C TYR A 273 -13.89 -13.70 -1.30
N LEU A 274 -14.61 -12.56 -1.31
CA LEU A 274 -14.72 -11.68 -0.15
C LEU A 274 -15.92 -12.06 0.74
N ASN A 275 -15.62 -12.27 2.02
CA ASN A 275 -16.59 -12.68 3.05
C ASN A 275 -16.89 -11.55 4.05
N PHE A 276 -17.07 -10.30 3.57
CA PHE A 276 -17.46 -9.12 4.35
C PHE A 276 -18.51 -8.27 3.63
#